data_46a4703f467d37adae9d59a2e6a03b85
#
_entry.id   46a4703f467d37adae9d59a2e6a03b85
#
_cell.length_a   1.000
_cell.length_b   1.000
_cell.length_c   1.000
_cell.angle_alpha   90.00
_cell.angle_beta   90.00
_cell.angle_gamma   90.00
#
_symmetry.space_group_name_H-M   'P 1'
#
loop_
_entity.id
_entity.type
_entity.pdbx_description
1 polymer ?
#
loop_
_entity_poly.entity_id
_entity_poly.type
_entity_poly.pdbx_seq_one_letter_code
_entity_poly.pdbx_strand_id
1 'polypeptide(L)'
;MTFGRRALTAIVVAVLAPAAAGAQWLNYPTPGLPRLPDGKPNLAAAPLRTTDGKVDLSGIWIKDAETLEYFYDLAKGLPPGDVVMTPWAQSVARQRESRNHIDDPLGYCAAPPGVPRINVSPPGAFKILQTPAVLALLYDLDTNPTFRQIHTDGRPLPKDPEPTWLGYSIGRWEGDEFVVTTAGFRDGGWLDTQRARPHSDALRVTERLRRRSIGRMDMAITIDDPKAFEKPWTVTVPFKLIPDSELLEGSCENHDKTIEHRRIDPAPPEPASPR
;
A
#
# COMPACT_ATOMS: atom_id res chain seq x y z
N MET A 1 -68.55 45.69 -34.83
CA MET A 1 -68.36 45.20 -33.47
C MET A 1 -67.60 43.89 -33.56
N THR A 2 -66.25 43.95 -33.38
CA THR A 2 -65.35 42.81 -33.55
C THR A 2 -64.69 42.50 -32.18
N PHE A 3 -65.08 41.37 -31.61
CA PHE A 3 -64.46 40.85 -30.37
C PHE A 3 -63.18 40.13 -30.67
N GLY A 4 -62.07 40.69 -30.20
CA GLY A 4 -60.77 40.07 -30.29
C GLY A 4 -60.59 38.96 -29.27
N ARG A 5 -60.28 37.75 -29.72
CA ARG A 5 -59.86 36.61 -28.88
C ARG A 5 -58.37 36.80 -28.51
N ARG A 6 -58.08 37.03 -27.25
CA ARG A 6 -56.70 36.96 -26.72
C ARG A 6 -56.42 35.49 -26.36
N ALA A 7 -55.50 34.89 -27.13
CA ALA A 7 -54.94 33.58 -26.80
C ALA A 7 -53.88 33.77 -25.69
N LEU A 8 -54.09 33.18 -24.51
CA LEU A 8 -53.09 33.04 -23.47
C LEU A 8 -52.20 31.82 -23.82
N THR A 9 -50.94 32.09 -24.17
CA THR A 9 -49.94 31.04 -24.34
C THR A 9 -49.30 30.77 -22.94
N ALA A 10 -49.65 29.65 -22.34
CA ALA A 10 -49.02 29.20 -21.10
C ALA A 10 -47.64 28.59 -21.43
N ILE A 11 -46.57 29.26 -21.00
CA ILE A 11 -45.20 28.72 -21.08
C ILE A 11 -45.02 27.77 -19.89
N VAL A 12 -44.93 26.48 -20.16
CA VAL A 12 -44.55 25.47 -19.18
C VAL A 12 -43.03 25.50 -19.09
N VAL A 13 -42.48 26.11 -18.06
CA VAL A 13 -41.05 26.03 -17.72
C VAL A 13 -40.83 24.68 -17.05
N ALA A 14 -40.31 23.70 -17.78
CA ALA A 14 -39.82 22.46 -17.21
C ALA A 14 -38.57 22.79 -16.40
N VAL A 15 -38.66 22.78 -15.08
CA VAL A 15 -37.50 22.84 -14.18
C VAL A 15 -36.78 21.49 -14.25
N LEU A 16 -35.76 21.40 -15.10
CA LEU A 16 -34.81 20.32 -15.06
C LEU A 16 -33.99 20.49 -13.77
N ALA A 17 -34.41 19.80 -12.71
CA ALA A 17 -33.56 19.62 -11.54
C ALA A 17 -32.26 18.95 -12.02
N PRO A 18 -31.06 19.51 -11.73
CA PRO A 18 -29.85 18.80 -11.99
C PRO A 18 -29.90 17.53 -11.13
N ALA A 19 -30.07 16.36 -11.75
CA ALA A 19 -29.71 15.11 -11.09
C ALA A 19 -28.26 15.32 -10.66
N ALA A 20 -28.02 15.31 -9.34
CA ALA A 20 -26.65 15.30 -8.83
C ALA A 20 -25.95 14.14 -9.53
N ALA A 21 -25.11 14.47 -10.49
CA ALA A 21 -24.18 13.52 -11.06
C ALA A 21 -23.18 13.20 -9.95
N GLY A 22 -23.57 12.30 -9.05
CA GLY A 22 -22.64 11.64 -8.16
C GLY A 22 -21.61 11.00 -9.07
N ALA A 23 -20.35 11.37 -8.89
CA ALA A 23 -19.25 10.74 -9.63
C ALA A 23 -19.46 9.22 -9.55
N GLN A 24 -19.52 8.56 -10.70
CA GLN A 24 -19.93 7.15 -10.85
C GLN A 24 -19.12 6.17 -9.98
N TRP A 25 -18.00 6.61 -9.42
CA TRP A 25 -17.05 5.85 -8.63
C TRP A 25 -17.27 5.93 -7.12
N LEU A 26 -18.00 6.94 -6.66
CA LEU A 26 -18.33 7.11 -5.25
C LEU A 26 -19.68 6.47 -4.97
N ASN A 27 -19.72 5.56 -3.99
CA ASN A 27 -20.90 4.85 -3.51
C ASN A 27 -21.33 3.60 -4.30
N TYR A 28 -20.38 2.92 -4.99
CA TYR A 28 -20.68 1.58 -5.51
C TYR A 28 -20.68 0.57 -4.35
N PRO A 29 -21.84 -0.02 -4.01
CA PRO A 29 -21.91 -0.91 -2.85
C PRO A 29 -20.99 -2.12 -3.00
N THR A 30 -20.10 -2.31 -2.04
CA THR A 30 -19.23 -3.49 -2.00
C THR A 30 -20.09 -4.75 -1.84
N PRO A 31 -20.03 -5.70 -2.81
CA PRO A 31 -20.84 -6.90 -2.76
C PRO A 31 -20.56 -7.75 -1.51
N GLY A 32 -21.60 -8.32 -0.90
CA GLY A 32 -21.49 -9.23 0.24
C GLY A 32 -21.14 -8.57 1.58
N LEU A 33 -20.93 -7.26 1.61
CA LEU A 33 -20.60 -6.55 2.84
C LEU A 33 -21.83 -6.43 3.76
N PRO A 34 -21.77 -6.88 5.02
CA PRO A 34 -22.84 -6.70 5.99
C PRO A 34 -23.18 -5.22 6.18
N ARG A 35 -24.49 -4.91 6.29
CA ARG A 35 -24.96 -3.54 6.44
C ARG A 35 -25.79 -3.36 7.70
N LEU A 36 -25.75 -2.17 8.26
CA LEU A 36 -26.60 -1.70 9.33
C LEU A 36 -28.02 -1.38 8.80
N PRO A 37 -29.02 -1.23 9.67
CA PRO A 37 -30.40 -0.86 9.25
C PRO A 37 -30.49 0.45 8.45
N ASP A 38 -29.55 1.36 8.62
CA ASP A 38 -29.46 2.62 7.87
C ASP A 38 -28.76 2.47 6.49
N GLY A 39 -28.41 1.24 6.09
CA GLY A 39 -27.76 0.90 4.83
C GLY A 39 -26.24 1.07 4.82
N LYS A 40 -25.63 1.62 5.86
CA LYS A 40 -24.17 1.77 5.95
C LYS A 40 -23.46 0.43 6.18
N PRO A 41 -22.21 0.26 5.69
CA PRO A 41 -21.43 -0.92 5.98
C PRO A 41 -21.23 -1.15 7.48
N ASN A 42 -21.45 -2.37 7.94
CA ASN A 42 -21.16 -2.76 9.34
C ASN A 42 -19.69 -3.15 9.46
N LEU A 43 -18.81 -2.17 9.61
CA LEU A 43 -17.36 -2.38 9.70
C LEU A 43 -16.91 -3.06 11.01
N ALA A 44 -17.76 -3.08 12.04
CA ALA A 44 -17.48 -3.72 13.32
C ALA A 44 -17.83 -5.21 13.33
N ALA A 45 -18.57 -5.71 12.34
CA ALA A 45 -18.92 -7.13 12.26
C ALA A 45 -17.69 -8.02 12.16
N ALA A 46 -17.86 -9.29 12.54
CA ALA A 46 -16.80 -10.30 12.42
C ALA A 46 -16.34 -10.47 10.95
N PRO A 47 -15.08 -10.81 10.71
CA PRO A 47 -14.56 -11.03 9.37
C PRO A 47 -15.38 -12.09 8.61
N LEU A 48 -15.60 -11.85 7.32
CA LEU A 48 -16.18 -12.84 6.43
C LEU A 48 -15.18 -13.99 6.19
N ARG A 49 -15.73 -15.11 5.73
CA ARG A 49 -14.92 -16.26 5.33
C ARG A 49 -15.20 -16.61 3.88
N THR A 50 -14.15 -17.07 3.21
CA THR A 50 -14.21 -17.65 1.89
C THR A 50 -14.88 -19.02 1.91
N THR A 51 -15.21 -19.57 0.77
CA THR A 51 -15.86 -20.88 0.65
C THR A 51 -15.04 -22.05 1.20
N ASP A 52 -13.71 -21.89 1.26
CA ASP A 52 -12.78 -22.84 1.88
C ASP A 52 -12.53 -22.58 3.37
N GLY A 53 -13.34 -21.69 4.00
CA GLY A 53 -13.33 -21.42 5.43
C GLY A 53 -12.22 -20.49 5.92
N LYS A 54 -11.37 -19.97 5.04
CA LYS A 54 -10.33 -19.00 5.39
C LYS A 54 -10.94 -17.63 5.63
N VAL A 55 -10.26 -16.80 6.42
CA VAL A 55 -10.65 -15.41 6.57
C VAL A 55 -10.56 -14.72 5.21
N ASP A 56 -11.62 -14.01 4.81
CA ASP A 56 -11.61 -13.21 3.60
C ASP A 56 -10.85 -11.91 3.85
N LEU A 57 -9.71 -11.74 3.21
CA LEU A 57 -8.88 -10.53 3.26
C LEU A 57 -9.20 -9.55 2.13
N SER A 58 -10.08 -9.93 1.20
CA SER A 58 -10.43 -9.11 0.03
C SER A 58 -10.98 -7.75 0.42
N GLY A 59 -10.74 -6.78 -0.46
CA GLY A 59 -11.19 -5.40 -0.29
C GLY A 59 -10.10 -4.38 -0.55
N ILE A 60 -10.46 -3.10 -0.44
CA ILE A 60 -9.54 -1.98 -0.58
C ILE A 60 -9.13 -1.54 0.81
N TRP A 61 -7.83 -1.58 1.07
CA TRP A 61 -7.25 -1.28 2.36
C TRP A 61 -6.37 -0.04 2.28
N ILE A 62 -6.45 0.80 3.29
CA ILE A 62 -5.54 1.93 3.47
C ILE A 62 -5.03 1.90 4.92
N LYS A 63 -3.76 2.30 5.10
CA LYS A 63 -3.26 2.50 6.47
C LYS A 63 -4.14 3.50 7.21
N ASP A 64 -4.28 3.35 8.51
CA ASP A 64 -5.02 4.32 9.31
C ASP A 64 -4.38 5.70 9.18
N ALA A 65 -5.18 6.76 9.07
CA ALA A 65 -4.69 8.13 8.84
C ALA A 65 -3.68 8.58 9.91
N GLU A 66 -3.86 8.09 11.14
CA GLU A 66 -2.95 8.35 12.25
C GLU A 66 -1.58 7.66 12.10
N THR A 67 -1.43 6.77 11.11
CA THR A 67 -0.22 5.97 10.89
C THR A 67 0.60 6.40 9.68
N LEU A 68 0.37 7.59 9.11
CA LEU A 68 1.20 8.16 8.02
C LEU A 68 2.69 8.18 8.37
N GLU A 69 2.99 8.22 9.65
CA GLU A 69 4.36 8.24 10.16
C GLU A 69 5.18 7.00 9.81
N TYR A 70 4.56 5.82 9.61
CA TYR A 70 5.28 4.61 9.20
C TYR A 70 5.93 4.70 7.81
N PHE A 71 5.44 5.56 6.96
CA PHE A 71 6.10 5.84 5.68
C PHE A 71 7.41 6.61 5.88
N TYR A 72 7.42 7.53 6.83
CA TYR A 72 8.61 8.35 7.15
C TYR A 72 9.58 7.57 8.03
N ASP A 73 9.08 6.82 9.00
CA ASP A 73 9.85 6.00 9.93
C ASP A 73 9.13 4.68 10.18
N LEU A 74 9.52 3.63 9.48
CA LEU A 74 8.87 2.31 9.60
C LEU A 74 8.93 1.75 11.03
N ALA A 75 9.96 2.12 11.79
CA ALA A 75 10.13 1.70 13.19
C ALA A 75 9.41 2.61 14.19
N LYS A 76 8.55 3.52 13.74
CA LYS A 76 7.82 4.44 14.60
C LYS A 76 7.06 3.71 15.71
N GLY A 77 7.29 4.16 16.93
CA GLY A 77 6.67 3.58 18.13
C GLY A 77 7.40 2.38 18.72
N LEU A 78 8.46 1.89 18.08
CA LEU A 78 9.33 0.89 18.70
C LEU A 78 10.24 1.53 19.77
N PRO A 79 10.56 0.82 20.84
CA PRO A 79 11.48 1.30 21.86
C PRO A 79 12.87 1.65 21.27
N PRO A 80 13.54 2.67 21.79
CA PRO A 80 14.94 2.94 21.41
C PRO A 80 15.82 1.70 21.63
N GLY A 81 16.63 1.36 20.62
CA GLY A 81 17.50 0.18 20.66
C GLY A 81 16.89 -1.11 20.13
N ASP A 82 15.60 -1.11 19.76
CA ASP A 82 15.01 -2.28 19.08
C ASP A 82 15.47 -2.40 17.63
N VAL A 83 15.78 -1.27 16.99
CA VAL A 83 16.29 -1.23 15.62
C VAL A 83 17.73 -0.73 15.62
N VAL A 84 18.67 -1.64 15.60
CA VAL A 84 20.11 -1.33 15.61
C VAL A 84 20.68 -1.66 14.24
N MET A 85 21.08 -0.61 13.51
CA MET A 85 21.72 -0.74 12.21
C MET A 85 23.19 -1.13 12.37
N THR A 86 23.67 -2.01 11.48
CA THR A 86 25.09 -2.31 11.34
C THR A 86 25.90 -1.07 10.92
N PRO A 87 27.23 -1.06 11.06
CA PRO A 87 28.06 0.06 10.59
C PRO A 87 27.87 0.39 9.10
N TRP A 88 27.66 -0.64 8.26
CA TRP A 88 27.34 -0.45 6.84
C TRP A 88 26.03 0.30 6.66
N ALA A 89 24.94 -0.19 7.24
CA ALA A 89 23.62 0.44 7.10
C ALA A 89 23.60 1.86 7.64
N GLN A 90 24.30 2.12 8.75
CA GLN A 90 24.47 3.48 9.29
C GLN A 90 25.23 4.40 8.31
N SER A 91 26.24 3.87 7.62
CA SER A 91 27.01 4.64 6.63
C SER A 91 26.12 5.03 5.45
N VAL A 92 25.36 4.09 4.92
CA VAL A 92 24.40 4.34 3.82
C VAL A 92 23.33 5.34 4.24
N ALA A 93 22.71 5.16 5.40
CA ALA A 93 21.68 6.07 5.90
C ALA A 93 22.22 7.50 6.03
N ARG A 94 23.40 7.70 6.64
CA ARG A 94 24.03 9.02 6.74
C ARG A 94 24.33 9.65 5.38
N GLN A 95 24.76 8.87 4.39
CA GLN A 95 24.99 9.37 3.04
C GLN A 95 23.67 9.89 2.43
N ARG A 96 22.59 9.12 2.53
CA ARG A 96 21.25 9.49 2.04
C ARG A 96 20.70 10.74 2.75
N GLU A 97 20.85 10.81 4.08
CA GLU A 97 20.48 11.97 4.89
C GLU A 97 21.26 13.23 4.52
N SER A 98 22.58 13.11 4.30
CA SER A 98 23.43 14.25 3.93
C SER A 98 23.05 14.89 2.59
N ARG A 99 22.32 14.17 1.76
CA ARG A 99 21.77 14.64 0.48
C ARG A 99 20.30 15.01 0.56
N ASN A 100 19.75 15.18 1.79
CA ASN A 100 18.33 15.51 2.02
C ASN A 100 17.37 14.51 1.35
N HIS A 101 17.73 13.24 1.32
CA HIS A 101 16.92 12.13 0.76
C HIS A 101 16.57 12.31 -0.73
N ILE A 102 17.32 13.17 -1.44
CA ILE A 102 17.05 13.48 -2.85
C ILE A 102 17.22 12.26 -3.75
N ASP A 103 17.98 11.27 -3.31
CA ASP A 103 18.28 10.05 -4.06
C ASP A 103 17.22 8.95 -3.85
N ASP A 104 16.14 9.21 -3.11
CA ASP A 104 15.06 8.24 -2.91
C ASP A 104 14.38 7.93 -4.25
N PRO A 105 14.44 6.67 -4.75
CA PRO A 105 13.88 6.30 -6.05
C PRO A 105 12.38 6.58 -6.17
N LEU A 106 11.67 6.61 -5.05
CA LEU A 106 10.24 6.94 -5.02
C LEU A 106 9.98 8.37 -5.48
N GLY A 107 10.87 9.31 -5.18
CA GLY A 107 10.74 10.71 -5.55
C GLY A 107 10.89 10.98 -7.06
N TYR A 108 11.27 9.99 -7.86
CA TYR A 108 11.52 10.13 -9.30
C TYR A 108 10.63 9.24 -10.17
N CYS A 109 9.64 8.60 -9.64
CA CYS A 109 8.86 7.61 -10.36
C CYS A 109 9.73 6.48 -10.98
N ALA A 110 10.95 6.31 -10.49
CA ALA A 110 11.91 5.40 -11.10
C ALA A 110 11.64 3.93 -10.79
N ALA A 111 11.03 3.68 -9.63
CA ALA A 111 10.76 2.33 -9.17
C ALA A 111 9.63 2.32 -8.13
N PRO A 112 8.87 1.22 -8.03
CA PRO A 112 7.97 1.06 -6.91
C PRO A 112 8.79 1.00 -5.61
N PRO A 113 8.27 1.56 -4.50
CA PRO A 113 8.90 1.33 -3.21
C PRO A 113 8.84 -0.17 -2.91
N GLY A 114 9.96 -0.74 -2.49
CA GLY A 114 10.03 -2.17 -2.14
C GLY A 114 9.09 -2.54 -0.99
N VAL A 115 8.96 -3.84 -0.74
CA VAL A 115 8.27 -4.36 0.45
C VAL A 115 9.19 -4.18 1.66
N PRO A 116 8.68 -3.70 2.82
CA PRO A 116 7.28 -3.44 3.13
C PRO A 116 6.81 -1.99 2.87
N ARG A 117 7.71 -1.11 2.46
CA ARG A 117 7.46 0.32 2.30
C ARG A 117 6.24 0.61 1.41
N ILE A 118 6.03 -0.21 0.37
CA ILE A 118 4.88 -0.08 -0.54
C ILE A 118 3.53 -0.14 0.20
N ASN A 119 3.43 -0.94 1.26
CA ASN A 119 2.19 -1.09 2.03
C ASN A 119 1.86 0.14 2.87
N VAL A 120 2.84 1.00 3.14
CA VAL A 120 2.70 2.19 3.99
C VAL A 120 2.92 3.49 3.24
N SER A 121 3.21 3.45 1.94
CA SER A 121 3.40 4.64 1.10
C SER A 121 2.11 5.45 0.98
N PRO A 122 2.17 6.79 1.09
CA PRO A 122 1.04 7.67 0.82
C PRO A 122 0.91 7.91 -0.70
N PRO A 123 -0.27 8.35 -1.17
CA PRO A 123 -1.56 8.36 -0.50
C PRO A 123 -2.22 6.99 -0.55
N GLY A 124 -1.56 6.01 -1.16
CA GLY A 124 -2.07 4.81 -1.76
C GLY A 124 -2.86 3.88 -0.85
N ALA A 125 -3.95 3.42 -1.41
CA ALA A 125 -4.64 2.23 -0.99
C ALA A 125 -4.11 1.03 -1.78
N PHE A 126 -4.37 -0.16 -1.29
CA PHE A 126 -4.18 -1.38 -2.07
C PHE A 126 -5.43 -2.25 -2.02
N LYS A 127 -5.72 -2.92 -3.12
CA LYS A 127 -6.83 -3.87 -3.23
C LYS A 127 -6.29 -5.29 -3.13
N ILE A 128 -6.82 -6.06 -2.19
CA ILE A 128 -6.54 -7.50 -2.09
C ILE A 128 -7.56 -8.26 -2.92
N LEU A 129 -7.07 -9.11 -3.82
CA LEU A 129 -7.82 -10.13 -4.52
C LEU A 129 -7.35 -11.49 -4.00
N GLN A 130 -8.25 -12.23 -3.34
CA GLN A 130 -7.94 -13.51 -2.73
C GLN A 130 -8.50 -14.66 -3.56
N THR A 131 -7.61 -15.56 -3.96
CA THR A 131 -7.97 -16.83 -4.60
C THR A 131 -7.28 -17.99 -3.89
N PRO A 132 -7.67 -19.25 -4.11
CA PRO A 132 -7.01 -20.39 -3.47
C PRO A 132 -5.51 -20.53 -3.79
N ALA A 133 -5.08 -20.11 -4.99
CA ALA A 133 -3.69 -20.33 -5.46
C ALA A 133 -2.81 -19.08 -5.33
N VAL A 134 -3.43 -17.90 -5.29
CA VAL A 134 -2.71 -16.61 -5.30
C VAL A 134 -3.53 -15.57 -4.54
N LEU A 135 -2.84 -14.78 -3.74
CA LEU A 135 -3.36 -13.54 -3.22
C LEU A 135 -2.62 -12.40 -3.95
N ALA A 136 -3.38 -11.57 -4.67
CA ALA A 136 -2.82 -10.45 -5.41
C ALA A 136 -3.14 -9.13 -4.70
N LEU A 137 -2.11 -8.28 -4.56
CA LEU A 137 -2.26 -6.91 -4.11
C LEU A 137 -2.09 -5.99 -5.31
N LEU A 138 -3.11 -5.19 -5.59
CA LEU A 138 -3.07 -4.11 -6.58
C LEU A 138 -2.85 -2.81 -5.82
N TYR A 139 -1.82 -2.05 -6.18
CA TYR A 139 -1.47 -0.81 -5.49
C TYR A 139 -1.86 0.40 -6.33
N ASP A 140 -2.55 1.33 -5.69
CA ASP A 140 -2.80 2.67 -6.18
C ASP A 140 -1.68 3.57 -5.61
N LEU A 141 -0.62 3.68 -6.39
CA LEU A 141 0.51 4.54 -6.05
C LEU A 141 0.63 5.61 -7.13
N ASP A 142 0.68 6.86 -6.71
CA ASP A 142 0.92 7.99 -7.62
C ASP A 142 2.24 7.86 -8.38
N THR A 143 3.17 7.04 -7.86
CA THR A 143 4.50 6.90 -8.43
C THR A 143 4.60 5.82 -9.51
N ASN A 144 3.93 4.69 -9.31
CA ASN A 144 3.90 3.57 -10.26
C ASN A 144 2.79 2.61 -9.87
N PRO A 145 1.67 2.58 -10.57
CA PRO A 145 0.68 1.52 -10.41
C PRO A 145 1.37 0.17 -10.57
N THR A 146 1.26 -0.67 -9.58
CA THR A 146 1.93 -1.96 -9.59
C THR A 146 1.11 -3.02 -8.88
N PHE A 147 1.54 -4.24 -8.99
CA PHE A 147 0.89 -5.37 -8.33
C PHE A 147 1.93 -6.29 -7.70
N ARG A 148 1.51 -7.03 -6.69
CA ARG A 148 2.30 -8.05 -6.03
C ARG A 148 1.52 -9.35 -6.00
N GLN A 149 2.15 -10.44 -6.38
CA GLN A 149 1.60 -11.80 -6.30
C GLN A 149 2.20 -12.50 -5.08
N ILE A 150 1.32 -13.11 -4.29
CA ILE A 150 1.71 -13.96 -3.17
C ILE A 150 1.18 -15.35 -3.47
N HIS A 151 2.07 -16.28 -3.75
CA HIS A 151 1.71 -17.65 -4.10
C HIS A 151 1.29 -18.43 -2.86
N THR A 152 0.11 -19.07 -2.92
CA THR A 152 -0.51 -19.82 -1.80
C THR A 152 -0.67 -21.30 -2.09
N ASP A 153 -0.07 -21.80 -3.15
CA ASP A 153 -0.13 -23.17 -3.62
C ASP A 153 0.85 -24.13 -2.92
N GLY A 154 1.51 -23.67 -1.85
CA GLY A 154 2.44 -24.48 -1.06
C GLY A 154 3.85 -24.57 -1.62
N ARG A 155 4.16 -23.85 -2.71
CA ARG A 155 5.53 -23.81 -3.23
C ARG A 155 6.50 -23.18 -2.23
N PRO A 156 7.77 -23.64 -2.19
CA PRO A 156 8.81 -22.97 -1.38
C PRO A 156 9.27 -21.67 -2.05
N LEU A 157 9.94 -20.81 -1.27
CA LEU A 157 10.72 -19.72 -1.84
C LEU A 157 11.81 -20.30 -2.77
N PRO A 158 12.03 -19.70 -3.95
CA PRO A 158 13.18 -20.04 -4.80
C PRO A 158 14.49 -19.87 -3.99
N LYS A 159 15.46 -20.73 -4.28
CA LYS A 159 16.79 -20.66 -3.64
C LYS A 159 17.56 -19.42 -4.09
N ASP A 160 17.37 -19.04 -5.34
CA ASP A 160 18.05 -17.92 -6.00
C ASP A 160 17.04 -17.21 -6.91
N PRO A 161 16.14 -16.40 -6.33
CA PRO A 161 15.15 -15.65 -7.12
C PRO A 161 15.83 -14.49 -7.85
N GLU A 162 15.36 -14.19 -9.06
CA GLU A 162 15.78 -12.97 -9.77
C GLU A 162 15.47 -11.74 -8.89
N PRO A 163 16.48 -10.90 -8.59
CA PRO A 163 16.29 -9.76 -7.71
C PRO A 163 15.33 -8.71 -8.28
N THR A 164 14.29 -8.41 -7.53
CA THR A 164 13.28 -7.40 -7.91
C THR A 164 13.02 -6.41 -6.78
N TRP A 165 12.33 -5.30 -7.08
CA TRP A 165 11.95 -4.33 -6.05
C TRP A 165 10.97 -4.90 -5.03
N LEU A 166 10.02 -5.72 -5.47
CA LEU A 166 8.99 -6.30 -4.61
C LEU A 166 9.36 -7.68 -4.06
N GLY A 167 10.48 -8.25 -4.50
CA GLY A 167 10.88 -9.61 -4.14
C GLY A 167 9.95 -10.68 -4.68
N TYR A 168 10.17 -11.92 -4.26
CA TYR A 168 9.32 -13.06 -4.52
C TYR A 168 8.58 -13.45 -3.24
N SER A 169 7.25 -13.57 -3.31
CA SER A 169 6.40 -13.77 -2.13
C SER A 169 5.66 -15.09 -2.18
N ILE A 170 5.70 -15.81 -1.05
CA ILE A 170 4.86 -16.96 -0.78
C ILE A 170 4.01 -16.72 0.46
N GLY A 171 2.82 -17.30 0.52
CA GLY A 171 1.91 -17.13 1.63
C GLY A 171 1.32 -18.46 2.12
N ARG A 172 0.99 -18.51 3.40
CA ARG A 172 0.29 -19.63 4.02
C ARG A 172 -0.63 -19.17 5.12
N TRP A 173 -1.66 -19.94 5.40
CA TRP A 173 -2.54 -19.70 6.53
C TRP A 173 -2.00 -20.39 7.79
N GLU A 174 -1.97 -19.65 8.90
CA GLU A 174 -1.72 -20.16 10.24
C GLU A 174 -2.94 -19.81 11.11
N GLY A 175 -3.91 -20.71 11.16
CA GLY A 175 -5.23 -20.40 11.74
C GLY A 175 -5.95 -19.31 10.96
N ASP A 176 -6.29 -18.21 11.64
CA ASP A 176 -6.95 -17.02 11.06
C ASP A 176 -5.95 -15.93 10.62
N GLU A 177 -4.67 -16.20 10.68
CA GLU A 177 -3.60 -15.31 10.25
C GLU A 177 -3.05 -15.76 8.90
N PHE A 178 -2.88 -14.81 7.97
CA PHE A 178 -2.21 -15.06 6.69
C PHE A 178 -0.75 -14.58 6.80
N VAL A 179 0.17 -15.52 6.66
CA VAL A 179 1.61 -15.27 6.81
C VAL A 179 2.27 -15.26 5.44
N VAL A 180 2.91 -14.15 5.12
CA VAL A 180 3.66 -13.95 3.87
C VAL A 180 5.15 -13.93 4.18
N THR A 181 5.93 -14.62 3.39
CA THR A 181 7.40 -14.52 3.42
C THR A 181 7.90 -14.06 2.05
N THR A 182 8.73 -13.04 2.05
CA THR A 182 9.29 -12.43 0.84
C THR A 182 10.80 -12.37 0.94
N ALA A 183 11.48 -12.71 -0.15
CA ALA A 183 12.93 -12.61 -0.32
C ALA A 183 13.26 -12.33 -1.80
N GLY A 184 14.54 -12.18 -2.14
CA GLY A 184 14.96 -11.85 -3.50
C GLY A 184 14.76 -10.38 -3.84
N PHE A 185 15.12 -9.52 -2.92
CA PHE A 185 15.12 -8.08 -3.14
C PHE A 185 16.41 -7.65 -3.85
N ARG A 186 16.30 -6.68 -4.72
CA ARG A 186 17.47 -6.03 -5.30
C ARG A 186 18.06 -5.01 -4.33
N ASP A 187 19.36 -4.78 -4.44
CA ASP A 187 20.05 -3.76 -3.65
C ASP A 187 19.55 -2.34 -3.93
N GLY A 188 19.85 -1.42 -3.02
CA GLY A 188 19.53 0.00 -3.15
C GLY A 188 18.15 0.40 -2.68
N GLY A 189 17.38 -0.52 -2.12
CA GLY A 189 16.06 -0.22 -1.58
C GLY A 189 16.10 0.61 -0.30
N TRP A 190 14.97 1.26 -0.02
CA TRP A 190 14.74 2.07 1.16
C TRP A 190 13.57 1.49 1.95
N LEU A 191 13.75 1.25 3.25
CA LEU A 191 12.67 0.78 4.12
C LEU A 191 11.74 1.92 4.55
N ASP A 192 12.27 3.13 4.63
CA ASP A 192 11.52 4.34 4.99
C ASP A 192 12.21 5.60 4.44
N THR A 193 11.45 6.71 4.41
CA THR A 193 11.94 7.94 3.79
C THR A 193 12.80 8.78 4.75
N GLN A 194 12.32 9.00 5.98
CA GLN A 194 12.96 9.96 6.88
C GLN A 194 14.24 9.42 7.53
N ARG A 195 14.27 8.13 7.84
CA ARG A 195 15.42 7.46 8.41
C ARG A 195 16.34 6.88 7.36
N ALA A 196 15.89 6.86 6.12
CA ALA A 196 16.66 6.40 4.97
C ALA A 196 17.30 5.02 5.18
N ARG A 197 16.68 4.16 6.01
CA ARG A 197 17.21 2.83 6.33
C ARG A 197 17.36 2.00 5.07
N PRO A 198 18.59 1.52 4.78
CA PRO A 198 18.78 0.62 3.65
C PRO A 198 18.34 -0.80 3.99
N HIS A 199 18.20 -1.60 2.97
CA HIS A 199 18.26 -3.04 3.07
C HIS A 199 19.28 -3.59 2.06
N SER A 200 19.71 -4.83 2.28
CA SER A 200 20.59 -5.57 1.38
C SER A 200 19.81 -6.62 0.58
N ASP A 201 20.55 -7.36 -0.25
CA ASP A 201 20.06 -8.57 -0.93
C ASP A 201 19.69 -9.72 0.03
N ALA A 202 20.20 -9.67 1.26
CA ALA A 202 19.87 -10.66 2.30
C ALA A 202 18.53 -10.41 2.98
N LEU A 203 17.85 -9.29 2.66
CA LEU A 203 16.56 -8.96 3.28
C LEU A 203 15.55 -10.08 3.12
N ARG A 204 14.93 -10.44 4.24
CA ARG A 204 13.73 -11.26 4.32
C ARG A 204 12.65 -10.48 5.07
N VAL A 205 11.48 -10.37 4.47
CA VAL A 205 10.32 -9.74 5.11
C VAL A 205 9.29 -10.82 5.41
N THR A 206 8.81 -10.84 6.66
CA THR A 206 7.65 -11.65 7.05
C THR A 206 6.51 -10.72 7.42
N GLU A 207 5.36 -10.87 6.76
CA GLU A 207 4.16 -10.09 7.04
C GLU A 207 3.07 -11.03 7.57
N ARG A 208 2.46 -10.68 8.70
CA ARG A 208 1.35 -11.41 9.31
C ARG A 208 0.10 -10.55 9.27
N LEU A 209 -0.85 -10.93 8.43
CA LEU A 209 -2.09 -10.20 8.22
C LEU A 209 -3.19 -10.83 9.08
N ARG A 210 -3.74 -10.05 9.98
CA ARG A 210 -4.85 -10.46 10.85
C ARG A 210 -6.02 -9.50 10.71
N ARG A 211 -7.08 -9.96 10.05
CA ARG A 211 -8.33 -9.19 9.97
C ARG A 211 -9.09 -9.29 11.29
N ARG A 212 -9.24 -8.16 11.99
CA ARG A 212 -9.90 -8.07 13.32
C ARG A 212 -11.41 -8.00 13.21
N SER A 213 -11.88 -7.27 12.20
CA SER A 213 -13.29 -7.10 11.86
C SER A 213 -13.42 -6.89 10.36
N ILE A 214 -14.65 -6.68 9.87
CA ILE A 214 -14.86 -6.29 8.47
C ILE A 214 -13.97 -5.09 8.11
N GLY A 215 -13.92 -4.08 8.96
CA GLY A 215 -13.28 -2.80 8.68
C GLY A 215 -11.84 -2.66 9.17
N ARG A 216 -11.28 -3.66 9.86
CA ARG A 216 -9.95 -3.53 10.50
C ARG A 216 -9.06 -4.73 10.25
N MET A 217 -7.82 -4.45 9.91
CA MET A 217 -6.76 -5.45 9.72
C MET A 217 -5.46 -4.91 10.30
N ASP A 218 -4.72 -5.76 11.02
CA ASP A 218 -3.36 -5.48 11.43
C ASP A 218 -2.39 -6.24 10.53
N MET A 219 -1.26 -5.63 10.22
CA MET A 219 -0.14 -6.26 9.54
C MET A 219 1.10 -6.13 10.41
N ALA A 220 1.52 -7.23 11.03
CA ALA A 220 2.80 -7.30 11.72
C ALA A 220 3.90 -7.60 10.69
N ILE A 221 4.88 -6.70 10.60
CA ILE A 221 5.95 -6.72 9.59
C ILE A 221 7.26 -6.97 10.31
N THR A 222 7.89 -8.09 10.03
CA THR A 222 9.24 -8.43 10.54
C THR A 222 10.25 -8.21 9.45
N ILE A 223 11.26 -7.41 9.76
CA ILE A 223 12.45 -7.15 8.94
C ILE A 223 13.58 -8.02 9.48
N ASP A 224 14.12 -8.88 8.64
CA ASP A 224 15.27 -9.73 8.94
C ASP A 224 16.31 -9.55 7.83
N ASP A 225 17.33 -8.75 8.11
CA ASP A 225 18.45 -8.46 7.21
C ASP A 225 19.74 -8.38 8.02
N PRO A 226 20.46 -9.49 8.13
CA PRO A 226 21.67 -9.56 8.97
C PRO A 226 22.82 -8.70 8.47
N LYS A 227 22.79 -8.23 7.22
CA LYS A 227 23.77 -7.28 6.70
C LYS A 227 23.44 -5.84 7.10
N ALA A 228 22.16 -5.52 7.32
CA ALA A 228 21.68 -4.17 7.64
C ALA A 228 21.39 -3.96 9.13
N PHE A 229 20.96 -4.99 9.85
CA PHE A 229 20.52 -4.89 11.25
C PHE A 229 21.16 -5.97 12.11
N GLU A 230 21.47 -5.62 13.35
CA GLU A 230 22.09 -6.57 14.31
C GLU A 230 21.13 -7.70 14.75
N LYS A 231 19.84 -7.44 14.70
CA LYS A 231 18.77 -8.39 15.01
C LYS A 231 17.53 -8.12 14.18
N PRO A 232 16.68 -9.12 13.91
CA PRO A 232 15.36 -8.90 13.35
C PRO A 232 14.51 -8.00 14.23
N TRP A 233 13.63 -7.20 13.64
CA TRP A 233 12.71 -6.33 14.35
C TRP A 233 11.33 -6.35 13.70
N THR A 234 10.28 -6.09 14.49
CA THR A 234 8.89 -6.19 14.05
C THR A 234 8.12 -4.93 14.40
N VAL A 235 7.35 -4.43 13.45
CA VAL A 235 6.38 -3.34 13.65
C VAL A 235 4.99 -3.82 13.24
N THR A 236 3.95 -3.33 13.91
CA THR A 236 2.56 -3.62 13.54
C THR A 236 1.90 -2.35 13.00
N VAL A 237 1.40 -2.43 11.77
CA VAL A 237 0.72 -1.34 11.08
C VAL A 237 -0.78 -1.65 11.01
N PRO A 238 -1.66 -0.80 11.53
CA PRO A 238 -3.10 -0.96 11.40
C PRO A 238 -3.60 -0.43 10.04
N PHE A 239 -4.55 -1.16 9.47
CA PHE A 239 -5.24 -0.83 8.23
C PHE A 239 -6.75 -0.75 8.45
N LYS A 240 -7.39 0.12 7.67
CA LYS A 240 -8.85 0.22 7.60
C LYS A 240 -9.34 -0.08 6.19
N LEU A 241 -10.50 -0.72 6.12
CA LEU A 241 -11.20 -0.98 4.87
C LEU A 241 -11.79 0.34 4.33
N ILE A 242 -11.66 0.56 3.03
CA ILE A 242 -12.41 1.56 2.28
C ILE A 242 -13.60 0.83 1.63
N PRO A 243 -14.80 0.88 2.24
CA PRO A 243 -15.97 0.25 1.66
C PRO A 243 -16.57 1.11 0.57
N ASP A 244 -17.39 0.50 -0.28
CA ASP A 244 -18.21 1.17 -1.30
C ASP A 244 -17.40 2.11 -2.20
N SER A 245 -16.19 1.66 -2.59
CA SER A 245 -15.24 2.39 -3.40
C SER A 245 -14.53 1.47 -4.39
N GLU A 246 -13.87 2.07 -5.35
CA GLU A 246 -13.00 1.40 -6.31
C GLU A 246 -11.56 1.87 -6.14
N LEU A 247 -10.61 1.02 -6.56
CA LEU A 247 -9.21 1.39 -6.66
C LEU A 247 -9.03 2.25 -7.91
N LEU A 248 -8.54 3.46 -7.74
CA LEU A 248 -8.30 4.39 -8.84
C LEU A 248 -6.91 4.17 -9.42
N GLU A 249 -6.72 4.55 -10.67
CA GLU A 249 -5.41 4.54 -11.30
C GLU A 249 -4.62 5.76 -10.84
N GLY A 250 -3.44 5.52 -10.26
CA GLY A 250 -2.45 6.55 -9.95
C GLY A 250 -1.45 6.72 -11.10
N SER A 251 -0.95 7.92 -11.32
CA SER A 251 0.12 8.18 -12.27
C SER A 251 1.07 9.26 -11.74
N CYS A 252 2.33 8.92 -11.63
CA CYS A 252 3.38 9.84 -11.18
C CYS A 252 3.57 11.00 -12.16
N GLU A 253 3.47 10.74 -13.45
CA GLU A 253 3.69 11.74 -14.50
C GLU A 253 2.65 12.86 -14.48
N ASN A 254 1.45 12.59 -14.00
CA ASN A 254 0.35 13.55 -14.03
C ASN A 254 0.48 14.66 -12.97
N HIS A 255 1.33 14.50 -11.97
CA HIS A 255 1.37 15.39 -10.80
C HIS A 255 2.71 16.12 -10.61
N ASP A 256 3.80 15.67 -11.21
CA ASP A 256 5.11 16.28 -10.99
C ASP A 256 5.69 17.01 -12.20
N LYS A 257 5.27 18.27 -12.38
CA LYS A 257 5.89 19.18 -13.35
C LYS A 257 7.29 19.63 -12.93
N THR A 258 7.78 19.24 -11.78
CA THR A 258 9.09 19.64 -11.27
C THR A 258 10.21 18.69 -11.66
N ILE A 259 9.90 17.49 -12.16
CA ILE A 259 10.90 16.51 -12.63
C ILE A 259 11.83 17.13 -13.68
N GLU A 260 11.27 17.90 -14.63
CA GLU A 260 12.05 18.55 -15.68
C GLU A 260 13.04 19.61 -15.14
N HIS A 261 12.79 20.14 -13.94
CA HIS A 261 13.61 21.17 -13.31
C HIS A 261 14.55 20.62 -12.23
N ARG A 262 14.45 19.35 -11.89
CA ARG A 262 15.35 18.71 -10.93
C ARG A 262 16.67 18.35 -11.62
N ARG A 263 17.61 19.31 -11.64
CA ARG A 263 19.01 18.99 -11.90
C ARG A 263 19.59 18.36 -10.65
N ILE A 264 19.74 17.03 -10.68
CA ILE A 264 20.36 16.29 -9.61
C ILE A 264 21.72 15.85 -10.10
N ASP A 265 22.77 16.29 -9.39
CA ASP A 265 24.08 15.69 -9.59
C ASP A 265 24.00 14.21 -9.23
N PRO A 266 24.58 13.32 -10.05
CA PRO A 266 24.57 11.90 -9.75
C PRO A 266 25.01 11.66 -8.31
N ALA A 267 24.26 10.81 -7.60
CA ALA A 267 24.68 10.40 -6.27
C ALA A 267 26.03 9.71 -6.35
N PRO A 268 26.95 9.95 -5.40
CA PRO A 268 28.10 9.10 -5.26
C PRO A 268 27.63 7.67 -4.98
N PRO A 269 28.34 6.65 -5.47
CA PRO A 269 27.93 5.27 -5.23
C PRO A 269 27.80 5.00 -3.73
N GLU A 270 26.72 4.35 -3.35
CA GLU A 270 26.55 3.90 -1.97
C GLU A 270 27.62 2.84 -1.63
N PRO A 271 28.05 2.76 -0.36
CA PRO A 271 28.90 1.68 0.08
C PRO A 271 28.28 0.32 -0.26
N ALA A 272 29.04 -0.56 -0.87
CA ALA A 272 28.55 -1.89 -1.20
C ALA A 272 28.13 -2.66 0.06
N SER A 273 27.06 -3.44 -0.05
CA SER A 273 26.61 -4.29 1.06
C SER A 273 27.70 -5.33 1.38
N PRO A 274 27.89 -5.73 2.63
CA PRO A 274 28.82 -6.80 3.00
C PRO A 274 28.48 -8.10 2.26
N ARG A 275 29.48 -8.82 1.83
CA ARG A 275 29.32 -10.15 1.19
C ARG A 275 28.93 -11.22 2.18
#